data_86fff2486e328dd079166356c4c3ec90
#
_entry.id   86fff2486e328dd079166356c4c3ec90
#
_cell.length_a   1.000
_cell.length_b   1.000
_cell.length_c   1.000
_cell.angle_alpha   90.00
_cell.angle_beta   90.00
_cell.angle_gamma   90.00
#
_symmetry.space_group_name_H-M   'P 1'
#
loop_
_entity.id
_entity.type
_entity.pdbx_description
1 polymer ?
#
loop_
_entity_poly.entity_id
_entity_poly.type
_entity_poly.pdbx_seq_one_letter_code
_entity_poly.pdbx_strand_id
1 'polypeptide(L)'
;MSNGRVVLLVEDEALIALYLEELMSELRIRFVGPVTTMAEAVRQARTAKIDAAVLNWIIEGQPAHAVAEALDDRGIPFGFASGALKASVDPKWANRPFVTKPYTLDGLRDLLNALLGNASTSSQPA
;
A
#
# COMPACT_ATOMS: atom_id res chain seq x y z
N MET A 1 -12.57 11.13 6.23
CA MET A 1 -13.15 10.10 5.49
C MET A 1 -12.47 9.97 4.14
N SER A 2 -12.70 8.87 3.51
CA SER A 2 -11.97 8.57 2.30
C SER A 2 -12.36 9.44 1.13
N ASN A 3 -13.57 9.91 1.11
CA ASN A 3 -14.04 10.78 0.03
C ASN A 3 -13.88 10.15 -1.33
N GLY A 4 -14.06 8.85 -1.41
CA GLY A 4 -13.96 8.17 -2.68
C GLY A 4 -12.56 7.76 -3.06
N ARG A 5 -11.58 8.06 -2.25
CA ARG A 5 -10.22 7.58 -2.50
C ARG A 5 -10.16 6.08 -2.33
N VAL A 6 -9.38 5.44 -3.17
CA VAL A 6 -9.31 3.99 -3.22
C VAL A 6 -7.86 3.56 -3.16
N VAL A 7 -7.56 2.58 -2.31
CA VAL A 7 -6.20 2.09 -2.10
C VAL A 7 -6.12 0.66 -2.58
N LEU A 8 -5.10 0.35 -3.38
CA LEU A 8 -4.83 -1.01 -3.79
C LEU A 8 -4.01 -1.69 -2.68
N LEU A 9 -4.43 -2.88 -2.29
CA LEU A 9 -3.72 -3.66 -1.29
C LEU A 9 -3.14 -4.89 -1.96
N VAL A 10 -1.84 -5.14 -1.76
CA VAL A 10 -1.18 -6.31 -2.31
C VAL A 10 -0.50 -7.06 -1.17
N GLU A 11 -0.99 -8.27 -0.89
CA GLU A 11 -0.51 -9.08 0.22
C GLU A 11 -0.84 -10.53 -0.07
N ASP A 12 0.18 -11.37 -0.14
CA ASP A 12 -0.03 -12.77 -0.49
C ASP A 12 -0.23 -13.71 0.70
N GLU A 13 -0.01 -13.24 1.91
CA GLU A 13 -0.25 -14.06 3.12
C GLU A 13 -1.69 -13.89 3.56
N ALA A 14 -2.44 -14.99 3.55
CA ALA A 14 -3.89 -14.91 3.75
C ALA A 14 -4.30 -14.26 5.08
N LEU A 15 -3.64 -14.63 6.16
CA LEU A 15 -4.03 -14.07 7.46
C LEU A 15 -3.70 -12.59 7.57
N ILE A 16 -2.57 -12.20 7.01
CA ILE A 16 -2.19 -10.80 7.03
C ILE A 16 -3.13 -10.00 6.12
N ALA A 17 -3.50 -10.58 4.98
CA ALA A 17 -4.44 -9.92 4.09
C ALA A 17 -5.78 -9.66 4.79
N LEU A 18 -6.26 -10.65 5.53
CA LEU A 18 -7.52 -10.51 6.27
C LEU A 18 -7.41 -9.42 7.33
N TYR A 19 -6.31 -9.40 8.05
CA TYR A 19 -6.07 -8.39 9.07
C TYR A 19 -6.03 -6.98 8.43
N LEU A 20 -5.36 -6.88 7.29
CA LEU A 20 -5.27 -5.61 6.58
C LEU A 20 -6.65 -5.11 6.16
N GLU A 21 -7.52 -6.01 5.67
CA GLU A 21 -8.89 -5.63 5.35
C GLU A 21 -9.62 -5.07 6.55
N GLU A 22 -9.45 -5.71 7.70
CA GLU A 22 -10.11 -5.24 8.91
C GLU A 22 -9.65 -3.85 9.29
N LEU A 23 -8.35 -3.61 9.22
CA LEU A 23 -7.82 -2.30 9.55
C LEU A 23 -8.30 -1.23 8.57
N MET A 24 -8.34 -1.55 7.28
CA MET A 24 -8.83 -0.61 6.28
C MET A 24 -10.29 -0.27 6.52
N SER A 25 -11.09 -1.26 6.87
CA SER A 25 -12.50 -1.04 7.17
C SER A 25 -12.66 -0.14 8.39
N GLU A 26 -11.83 -0.36 9.40
CA GLU A 26 -11.87 0.46 10.59
C GLU A 26 -11.51 1.90 10.29
N LEU A 27 -10.57 2.11 9.39
CA LEU A 27 -10.17 3.44 8.96
C LEU A 27 -11.14 4.05 7.96
N ARG A 28 -12.12 3.26 7.50
CA ARG A 28 -13.13 3.71 6.54
C ARG A 28 -12.53 4.18 5.23
N ILE A 29 -11.50 3.48 4.79
CA ILE A 29 -10.86 3.76 3.52
C ILE A 29 -11.21 2.65 2.55
N ARG A 30 -11.68 3.03 1.37
CA ARG A 30 -12.04 2.07 0.34
C ARG A 30 -10.79 1.42 -0.22
N PHE A 31 -10.91 0.16 -0.61
CA PHE A 31 -9.75 -0.55 -1.12
C PHE A 31 -10.14 -1.56 -2.19
N VAL A 32 -9.14 -1.93 -2.99
CA VAL A 32 -9.22 -2.99 -3.97
C VAL A 32 -8.26 -4.07 -3.50
N GLY A 33 -8.69 -5.31 -3.52
CA GLY A 33 -7.89 -6.43 -3.05
C GLY A 33 -8.34 -6.89 -1.67
N PRO A 34 -7.46 -7.49 -0.88
CA PRO A 34 -6.03 -7.68 -1.14
C PRO A 34 -5.78 -8.59 -2.33
N VAL A 35 -4.90 -8.17 -3.21
CA VAL A 35 -4.48 -8.97 -4.33
C VAL A 35 -3.35 -9.86 -3.87
N THR A 36 -3.40 -11.13 -4.23
CA THR A 36 -2.51 -12.13 -3.63
C THR A 36 -1.47 -12.70 -4.59
N THR A 37 -1.52 -12.38 -5.86
CA THR A 37 -0.54 -12.88 -6.82
C THR A 37 0.18 -11.73 -7.50
N MET A 38 1.40 -12.00 -7.92
CA MET A 38 2.18 -10.99 -8.61
C MET A 38 1.52 -10.56 -9.92
N ALA A 39 1.01 -11.52 -10.68
CA ALA A 39 0.40 -11.21 -11.97
C ALA A 39 -0.79 -10.28 -11.82
N GLU A 40 -1.67 -10.57 -10.86
CA GLU A 40 -2.84 -9.74 -10.64
C GLU A 40 -2.43 -8.38 -10.07
N ALA A 41 -1.40 -8.36 -9.22
CA ALA A 41 -0.93 -7.11 -8.65
C ALA A 41 -0.42 -6.17 -9.73
N VAL A 42 0.35 -6.70 -10.67
CA VAL A 42 0.85 -5.89 -11.79
C VAL A 42 -0.30 -5.38 -12.64
N ARG A 43 -1.28 -6.25 -12.92
CA ARG A 43 -2.43 -5.86 -13.73
C ARG A 43 -3.21 -4.73 -13.08
N GLN A 44 -3.48 -4.88 -11.78
CA GLN A 44 -4.22 -3.84 -11.06
C GLN A 44 -3.40 -2.55 -10.97
N ALA A 45 -2.10 -2.67 -10.75
CA ALA A 45 -1.25 -1.49 -10.69
C ALA A 45 -1.27 -0.71 -12.00
N ARG A 46 -1.44 -1.42 -13.11
CA ARG A 46 -1.46 -0.79 -14.43
C ARG A 46 -2.80 -0.19 -14.80
N THR A 47 -3.89 -0.78 -14.32
CA THR A 47 -5.20 -0.46 -14.87
C THR A 47 -6.24 0.01 -13.88
N ALA A 48 -6.10 -0.29 -12.59
CA ALA A 48 -7.16 0.03 -11.63
C ALA A 48 -7.23 1.52 -11.36
N LYS A 49 -8.42 1.99 -11.06
CA LYS A 49 -8.62 3.37 -10.64
C LYS A 49 -8.36 3.43 -9.15
N ILE A 50 -7.16 3.82 -8.79
CA ILE A 50 -6.71 3.85 -7.41
C ILE A 50 -5.94 5.14 -7.15
N ASP A 51 -5.92 5.55 -5.90
CA ASP A 51 -5.25 6.79 -5.50
C ASP A 51 -3.92 6.51 -4.80
N ALA A 52 -3.75 5.29 -4.29
CA ALA A 52 -2.52 4.90 -3.61
C ALA A 52 -2.47 3.38 -3.54
N ALA A 53 -1.34 2.83 -3.14
CA ALA A 53 -1.21 1.39 -2.98
C ALA A 53 -0.35 1.06 -1.77
N VAL A 54 -0.68 -0.04 -1.10
CA VAL A 54 0.11 -0.59 0.00
C VAL A 54 0.55 -1.98 -0.42
N LEU A 55 1.84 -2.20 -0.47
CA LEU A 55 2.43 -3.41 -1.03
C LEU A 55 3.26 -4.15 0.00
N ASN A 56 3.18 -5.48 0.00
CA ASN A 56 4.22 -6.27 0.62
C ASN A 56 5.41 -6.24 -0.36
N TRP A 57 6.64 -6.13 0.15
CA TRP A 57 7.80 -6.08 -0.72
C TRP A 57 8.04 -7.41 -1.44
N ILE A 58 7.78 -8.52 -0.75
CA ILE A 58 7.94 -9.85 -1.34
C ILE A 58 6.56 -10.43 -1.61
N ILE A 59 6.28 -10.78 -2.85
CA ILE A 59 5.00 -11.34 -3.27
C ILE A 59 5.31 -12.62 -4.01
N GLU A 60 4.76 -13.73 -3.51
CA GLU A 60 5.01 -15.05 -4.09
C GLU A 60 6.52 -15.32 -4.22
N GLY A 61 7.28 -14.90 -3.23
CA GLY A 61 8.71 -15.13 -3.20
C GLY A 61 9.53 -14.19 -4.07
N GLN A 62 8.91 -13.20 -4.69
CA GLN A 62 9.60 -12.30 -5.60
C GLN A 62 9.49 -10.86 -5.13
N PRO A 63 10.54 -10.06 -5.28
CA PRO A 63 10.43 -8.63 -4.98
C PRO A 63 9.40 -7.96 -5.87
N ALA A 64 8.71 -7.00 -5.31
CA ALA A 64 7.57 -6.36 -5.97
C ALA A 64 7.98 -5.24 -6.93
N HIS A 65 9.10 -5.40 -7.61
CA HIS A 65 9.61 -4.38 -8.55
C HIS A 65 8.59 -4.04 -9.64
N ALA A 66 8.02 -5.05 -10.27
CA ALA A 66 7.13 -4.79 -11.40
C ALA A 66 5.89 -4.02 -10.97
N VAL A 67 5.39 -4.31 -9.77
CA VAL A 67 4.23 -3.60 -9.24
C VAL A 67 4.62 -2.14 -8.95
N ALA A 68 5.76 -1.96 -8.28
CA ALA A 68 6.22 -0.63 -7.93
C ALA A 68 6.46 0.22 -9.19
N GLU A 69 7.06 -0.37 -10.20
CA GLU A 69 7.32 0.36 -11.44
C GLU A 69 6.04 0.75 -12.15
N ALA A 70 5.05 -0.14 -12.15
CA ALA A 70 3.77 0.17 -12.79
C ALA A 70 3.09 1.33 -12.07
N LEU A 71 3.15 1.36 -10.77
CA LEU A 71 2.55 2.44 -10.00
C LEU A 71 3.30 3.75 -10.21
N ASP A 72 4.63 3.67 -10.21
CA ASP A 72 5.45 4.85 -10.39
C ASP A 72 5.22 5.47 -11.76
N ASP A 73 5.08 4.64 -12.79
CA ASP A 73 4.82 5.11 -14.14
C ASP A 73 3.51 5.88 -14.23
N ARG A 74 2.54 5.54 -13.40
CA ARG A 74 1.25 6.22 -13.37
C ARG A 74 1.21 7.37 -12.38
N GLY A 75 2.29 7.61 -11.66
CA GLY A 75 2.32 8.66 -10.66
C GLY A 75 1.48 8.34 -9.44
N ILE A 76 1.22 7.07 -9.17
CA ILE A 76 0.41 6.66 -8.02
C ILE A 76 1.33 6.45 -6.82
N PRO A 77 1.11 7.17 -5.72
CA PRO A 77 1.95 6.99 -4.54
C PRO A 77 1.75 5.60 -3.93
N PHE A 78 2.82 5.00 -3.45
CA PHE A 78 2.74 3.70 -2.83
C PHE A 78 3.74 3.59 -1.70
N GLY A 79 3.45 2.69 -0.78
CA GLY A 79 4.33 2.39 0.32
C GLY A 79 4.30 0.90 0.62
N PHE A 80 5.14 0.49 1.56
CA PHE A 80 5.31 -0.93 1.87
C PHE A 80 4.84 -1.24 3.27
N ALA A 81 4.07 -2.33 3.41
CA ALA A 81 3.72 -2.91 4.69
C ALA A 81 4.25 -4.34 4.62
N SER A 82 5.41 -4.59 5.21
CA SER A 82 6.14 -5.81 4.91
C SER A 82 6.84 -6.38 6.13
N GLY A 83 6.97 -7.70 6.13
CA GLY A 83 7.80 -8.37 7.14
C GLY A 83 9.26 -8.29 6.82
N ALA A 84 9.62 -7.91 5.59
CA ALA A 84 11.02 -7.75 5.22
C ALA A 84 11.59 -6.50 5.89
N LEU A 85 12.88 -6.50 6.07
CA LEU A 85 13.54 -5.30 6.60
C LEU A 85 13.51 -4.21 5.54
N LYS A 86 13.32 -2.99 5.98
CA LYS A 86 13.32 -1.87 5.06
C LYS A 86 14.60 -1.83 4.24
N ALA A 87 15.72 -2.19 4.84
CA ALA A 87 17.00 -2.17 4.14
C ALA A 87 17.06 -3.17 3.00
N SER A 88 16.17 -4.17 2.98
CA SER A 88 16.17 -5.15 1.89
C SER A 88 15.38 -4.69 0.68
N VAL A 89 14.67 -3.59 0.80
CA VAL A 89 13.95 -3.02 -0.33
C VAL A 89 14.98 -2.37 -1.26
N ASP A 90 14.79 -2.53 -2.56
CA ASP A 90 15.69 -1.95 -3.52
C ASP A 90 15.88 -0.45 -3.26
N PRO A 91 17.12 0.05 -3.30
CA PRO A 91 17.37 1.47 -3.06
C PRO A 91 16.53 2.41 -3.90
N LYS A 92 16.11 1.97 -5.08
CA LYS A 92 15.26 2.77 -5.93
C LYS A 92 13.97 3.18 -5.22
N TRP A 93 13.49 2.32 -4.32
CA TRP A 93 12.23 2.56 -3.61
C TRP A 93 12.44 2.88 -2.13
N ALA A 94 13.69 3.10 -1.73
CA ALA A 94 14.02 3.22 -0.30
C ALA A 94 13.36 4.43 0.36
N ASN A 95 12.98 5.44 -0.40
CA ASN A 95 12.37 6.64 0.16
C ASN A 95 10.86 6.56 0.28
N ARG A 96 10.27 5.46 -0.15
CA ARG A 96 8.83 5.31 -0.04
C ARG A 96 8.43 5.03 1.40
N PRO A 97 7.25 5.44 1.82
CA PRO A 97 6.77 5.13 3.17
C PRO A 97 6.79 3.63 3.41
N PHE A 98 7.09 3.24 4.65
CA PHE A 98 7.28 1.85 5.00
C PHE A 98 6.78 1.61 6.41
N VAL A 99 6.06 0.52 6.62
CA VAL A 99 5.70 0.06 7.95
C VAL A 99 6.05 -1.42 8.05
N THR A 100 6.66 -1.80 9.17
CA THR A 100 7.12 -3.16 9.40
C THR A 100 6.03 -3.99 10.06
N LYS A 101 5.87 -5.22 9.61
CA LYS A 101 4.96 -6.16 10.28
C LYS A 101 5.57 -6.65 11.57
N PRO A 102 4.77 -6.94 12.58
CA PRO A 102 3.32 -6.70 12.63
C PRO A 102 3.04 -5.21 12.80
N TYR A 103 2.06 -4.72 12.09
CA TYR A 103 1.75 -3.30 12.17
C TYR A 103 0.42 -3.10 12.88
N THR A 104 0.23 -1.88 13.35
CA THR A 104 -0.96 -1.51 14.11
C THR A 104 -1.85 -0.62 13.27
N LEU A 105 -3.05 -0.38 13.80
CA LEU A 105 -3.94 0.57 13.17
C LEU A 105 -3.28 1.94 13.01
N ASP A 106 -2.59 2.40 14.05
CA ASP A 106 -1.91 3.69 13.97
C ASP A 106 -0.81 3.69 12.93
N GLY A 107 -0.03 2.63 12.85
CA GLY A 107 1.03 2.53 11.86
C GLY A 107 0.48 2.54 10.45
N LEU A 108 -0.59 1.82 10.22
CA LEU A 108 -1.21 1.80 8.90
C LEU A 108 -1.82 3.15 8.58
N ARG A 109 -2.46 3.78 9.56
CA ARG A 109 -3.03 5.11 9.35
C ARG A 109 -1.95 6.12 8.94
N ASP A 110 -0.81 6.08 9.63
CA ASP A 110 0.29 6.99 9.31
C ASP A 110 0.81 6.74 7.90
N LEU A 111 0.94 5.48 7.52
CA LEU A 111 1.36 5.14 6.17
C LEU A 111 0.39 5.69 5.13
N LEU A 112 -0.89 5.48 5.35
CA LEU A 112 -1.91 5.95 4.40
C LEU A 112 -1.97 7.47 4.34
N ASN A 113 -1.80 8.12 5.47
CA ASN A 113 -1.77 9.59 5.48
C ASN A 113 -0.60 10.09 4.64
N ALA A 114 0.54 9.44 4.73
CA ALA A 114 1.69 9.83 3.93
C ALA A 114 1.40 9.64 2.45
N LEU A 115 0.69 8.57 2.09
CA LEU A 115 0.43 8.26 0.69
C LEU A 115 -0.69 9.10 0.10
N LEU A 116 -1.75 9.33 0.87
CA LEU A 116 -2.92 10.03 0.35
C LEU A 116 -2.81 11.54 0.49
N GLY A 117 -1.61 12.01 0.83
CA GLY A 117 -1.43 13.43 0.93
C GLY A 117 -2.19 13.96 2.10
N ASN A 118 -1.75 13.59 3.25
CA ASN A 118 -2.39 14.05 4.44
C ASN A 118 -2.53 15.54 4.43
N ALA A 119 -1.96 16.12 3.45
CA ALA A 119 -2.18 17.50 3.20
C ALA A 119 -3.65 17.80 3.11
N SER A 120 -4.41 16.82 2.69
CA SER A 120 -5.84 17.01 2.67
C SER A 120 -6.33 17.26 4.08
N THR A 121 -5.68 16.68 5.04
CA THR A 121 -6.07 16.93 6.38
C THR A 121 -5.37 18.14 6.86
N SER A 122 -4.18 18.30 6.40
CA SER A 122 -3.50 19.45 6.83
C SER A 122 -4.13 20.66 6.27
N SER A 123 -4.82 20.44 5.23
CA SER A 123 -5.53 21.58 4.77
C SER A 123 -6.51 21.98 5.80
N GLN A 124 -6.52 21.16 6.71
CA GLN A 124 -7.22 21.59 7.66
C GLN A 124 -6.47 22.15 8.49
N PRO A 125 -6.20 22.45 8.67
CA PRO A 125 -5.69 23.05 9.20
C PRO A 125 -5.40 23.59 9.30
N ALA A 126 -5.36 23.34 9.06
CA ALA A 126 -5.10 23.76 9.39
C ALA A 126 -5.36 24.05 9.60
#